data_6178b98b8826652a65d8d81c550a573f
#
_entry.id   6178b98b8826652a65d8d81c550a573f
#
_cell.length_a   1.000
_cell.length_b   1.000
_cell.length_c   1.000
_cell.angle_alpha   90.00
_cell.angle_beta   90.00
_cell.angle_gamma   90.00
#
_symmetry.space_group_name_H-M   'P 1'
#
loop_
_entity.id
_entity.type
_entity.pdbx_description
1 polymer ?
#
loop_
_entity_poly.entity_id
_entity_poly.type
_entity_poly.pdbx_seq_one_letter_code
_entity_poly.pdbx_strand_id
1 'polypeptide(L)'
;MIDCHVHLWLLREKIDSETLTNQGNELLNVINDAGLDKMNIFGGGGDEALYLKAANLNKFYAGGYAPWSSKTQLFNGEWCEYIPELIDLGYDGVGEMGSKPIPRNNHTPLDSEYYRGFWKACEDNNFPVLCHVGDVEDFWHEEKTPAWAKIRDWGYWRGDYPSLDELYLEIETVLKRHPSLKIVLCHFLFMSPDLERISEFLDNYPTSNLDLSLGVELMYNISRRVDDYRDFFKNYANRLLFGTDIGMSTTLHQHLARIWMIRHFLESSKEFYTPDEADELLTRYAKPFIGLGLPRGLLEKIYAGNFRRMWGEQPRPIDLDELYNHSVNKGNIALSKAIHNLLQRYNES
;
A
#
# COMPACT_ATOMS: atom_id res chain seq x y z
N MET A 1 -7.70 -13.19 -7.00
CA MET A 1 -6.57 -12.60 -6.27
C MET A 1 -6.80 -11.09 -6.19
N ILE A 2 -6.54 -10.46 -5.05
CA ILE A 2 -6.74 -9.01 -4.84
C ILE A 2 -5.39 -8.40 -4.48
N ASP A 3 -4.97 -7.37 -5.24
CA ASP A 3 -3.77 -6.61 -4.93
C ASP A 3 -4.12 -5.47 -3.97
N CYS A 4 -3.57 -5.51 -2.75
CA CYS A 4 -3.91 -4.54 -1.71
C CYS A 4 -3.10 -3.24 -1.79
N HIS A 5 -2.07 -3.15 -2.66
CA HIS A 5 -1.10 -2.07 -2.65
C HIS A 5 -0.76 -1.59 -4.06
N VAL A 6 -1.55 -0.63 -4.58
CA VAL A 6 -1.38 -0.08 -5.92
C VAL A 6 -1.44 1.45 -5.89
N HIS A 7 -0.35 2.10 -6.26
CA HIS A 7 -0.26 3.55 -6.30
C HIS A 7 -0.74 4.14 -7.61
N LEU A 8 -1.49 5.24 -7.50
CA LEU A 8 -1.78 6.15 -8.60
C LEU A 8 -0.75 7.29 -8.58
N TRP A 9 0.42 7.06 -9.18
CA TRP A 9 1.41 8.11 -9.38
C TRP A 9 0.99 9.01 -10.53
N LEU A 10 0.12 9.96 -10.24
CA LEU A 10 -0.25 10.96 -11.21
C LEU A 10 0.87 11.96 -11.34
N LEU A 11 1.38 12.13 -12.56
CA LEU A 11 2.25 13.25 -12.87
C LEU A 11 1.53 14.53 -12.41
N ARG A 12 2.22 15.42 -11.72
CA ARG A 12 1.69 16.67 -11.16
C ARG A 12 1.17 17.67 -12.22
N GLU A 13 1.16 17.26 -13.48
CA GLU A 13 0.69 18.02 -14.61
C GLU A 13 -0.75 17.62 -14.94
N LYS A 14 -1.58 18.62 -15.12
CA LYS A 14 -3.01 18.63 -15.50
C LYS A 14 -3.60 17.26 -15.85
N ILE A 15 -4.28 16.66 -14.88
CA ILE A 15 -5.08 15.46 -15.08
C ILE A 15 -6.33 15.88 -15.86
N ASP A 16 -6.52 15.32 -17.04
CA ASP A 16 -7.76 15.42 -17.79
C ASP A 16 -8.52 14.09 -17.81
N SER A 17 -9.73 14.12 -18.34
CA SER A 17 -10.58 12.92 -18.38
C SER A 17 -10.01 11.81 -19.27
N GLU A 18 -9.23 12.15 -20.28
CA GLU A 18 -8.58 11.19 -21.18
C GLU A 18 -7.45 10.46 -20.45
N THR A 19 -6.59 11.19 -19.76
CA THR A 19 -5.51 10.63 -18.93
C THR A 19 -6.06 9.67 -17.89
N LEU A 20 -7.11 10.06 -17.15
CA LEU A 20 -7.76 9.20 -16.16
C LEU A 20 -8.34 7.92 -16.78
N THR A 21 -8.98 8.03 -17.94
CA THR A 21 -9.54 6.88 -18.65
C THR A 21 -8.45 5.92 -19.10
N ASN A 22 -7.35 6.45 -19.65
CA ASN A 22 -6.21 5.64 -20.08
C ASN A 22 -5.55 4.91 -18.91
N GLN A 23 -5.37 5.57 -17.77
CA GLN A 23 -4.87 4.95 -16.55
C GLN A 23 -5.78 3.81 -16.06
N GLY A 24 -7.09 4.05 -16.06
CA GLY A 24 -8.05 2.99 -15.71
C GLY A 24 -7.92 1.79 -16.64
N ASN A 25 -7.80 2.01 -17.93
CA ASN A 25 -7.63 0.94 -18.94
C ASN A 25 -6.30 0.18 -18.74
N GLU A 26 -5.21 0.87 -18.42
CA GLU A 26 -3.92 0.21 -18.12
C GLU A 26 -4.04 -0.71 -16.91
N LEU A 27 -4.63 -0.24 -15.81
CA LEU A 27 -4.87 -1.07 -14.62
C LEU A 27 -5.79 -2.25 -14.91
N LEU A 28 -6.83 -2.07 -15.74
CA LEU A 28 -7.69 -3.17 -16.18
C LEU A 28 -6.93 -4.21 -17.01
N ASN A 29 -6.00 -3.78 -17.86
CA ASN A 29 -5.13 -4.70 -18.59
C ASN A 29 -4.25 -5.50 -17.64
N VAL A 30 -3.64 -4.86 -16.63
CA VAL A 30 -2.88 -5.56 -15.58
C VAL A 30 -3.76 -6.58 -14.87
N ILE A 31 -4.99 -6.21 -14.47
CA ILE A 31 -5.94 -7.12 -13.82
C ILE A 31 -6.20 -8.36 -14.69
N ASN A 32 -6.49 -8.15 -15.97
CA ASN A 32 -6.82 -9.22 -16.89
C ASN A 32 -5.62 -10.13 -17.17
N ASP A 33 -4.48 -9.55 -17.51
CA ASP A 33 -3.28 -10.28 -17.94
C ASP A 33 -2.62 -11.03 -16.77
N ALA A 34 -2.66 -10.46 -15.55
CA ALA A 34 -2.16 -11.12 -14.35
C ALA A 34 -3.16 -12.08 -13.68
N GLY A 35 -4.43 -12.09 -14.13
CA GLY A 35 -5.50 -12.89 -13.51
C GLY A 35 -5.85 -12.42 -12.10
N LEU A 36 -5.83 -11.09 -11.87
CA LEU A 36 -6.35 -10.50 -10.63
C LEU A 36 -7.88 -10.41 -10.67
N ASP A 37 -8.51 -10.42 -9.51
CA ASP A 37 -9.93 -10.10 -9.38
C ASP A 37 -10.14 -8.60 -9.27
N LYS A 38 -9.36 -7.97 -8.38
CA LYS A 38 -9.48 -6.55 -8.00
C LYS A 38 -8.13 -5.98 -7.57
N MET A 39 -8.08 -4.63 -7.51
CA MET A 39 -6.98 -3.85 -6.92
C MET A 39 -7.52 -2.84 -5.90
N ASN A 40 -6.76 -2.59 -4.84
CA ASN A 40 -6.93 -1.44 -3.95
C ASN A 40 -5.97 -0.34 -4.42
N ILE A 41 -6.55 0.72 -4.97
CA ILE A 41 -5.82 1.83 -5.59
C ILE A 41 -5.88 3.08 -4.72
N PHE A 42 -4.77 3.81 -4.61
CA PHE A 42 -4.69 5.02 -3.80
C PHE A 42 -3.58 5.97 -4.28
N GLY A 43 -3.59 7.18 -3.75
CA GLY A 43 -2.65 8.23 -4.13
C GLY A 43 -3.21 9.17 -5.19
N GLY A 44 -2.34 9.95 -5.80
CA GLY A 44 -2.73 10.93 -6.81
C GLY A 44 -3.01 12.33 -6.29
N GLY A 45 -3.17 12.51 -5.00
CA GLY A 45 -3.39 13.81 -4.36
C GLY A 45 -4.80 14.38 -4.47
N GLY A 46 -5.75 13.58 -4.99
CA GLY A 46 -7.14 13.94 -5.14
C GLY A 46 -8.07 12.71 -5.17
N ASP A 47 -9.27 12.89 -5.69
CA ASP A 47 -10.30 11.87 -5.70
C ASP A 47 -10.27 10.98 -6.98
N GLU A 48 -9.11 10.88 -7.63
CA GLU A 48 -8.90 10.09 -8.86
C GLU A 48 -9.17 8.61 -8.64
N ALA A 49 -8.80 8.08 -7.46
CA ALA A 49 -9.09 6.70 -7.08
C ALA A 49 -10.61 6.44 -7.03
N LEU A 50 -11.41 7.40 -6.52
CA LEU A 50 -12.87 7.30 -6.52
C LEU A 50 -13.43 7.33 -7.94
N TYR A 51 -12.93 8.20 -8.81
CA TYR A 51 -13.36 8.23 -10.20
C TYR A 51 -13.09 6.89 -10.91
N LEU A 52 -11.88 6.34 -10.78
CA LEU A 52 -11.54 5.05 -11.39
C LEU A 52 -12.39 3.91 -10.84
N LYS A 53 -12.65 3.92 -9.54
CA LYS A 53 -13.56 2.98 -8.89
C LYS A 53 -14.99 3.16 -9.41
N ALA A 54 -15.52 4.39 -9.50
CA ALA A 54 -16.84 4.67 -10.01
C ALA A 54 -17.02 4.20 -11.46
N ALA A 55 -16.00 4.42 -12.29
CA ALA A 55 -15.99 3.96 -13.68
C ALA A 55 -15.92 2.43 -13.81
N ASN A 56 -15.46 1.72 -12.78
CA ASN A 56 -15.18 0.27 -12.79
C ASN A 56 -15.47 -0.37 -11.42
N LEU A 57 -16.69 -0.22 -10.92
CA LEU A 57 -17.12 -0.56 -9.55
C LEU A 57 -16.74 -1.97 -9.06
N ASN A 58 -16.63 -2.94 -9.96
CA ASN A 58 -16.33 -4.33 -9.58
C ASN A 58 -14.81 -4.65 -9.64
N LYS A 59 -13.95 -3.69 -9.97
CA LYS A 59 -12.52 -3.91 -10.19
C LYS A 59 -11.62 -3.20 -9.19
N PHE A 60 -12.10 -2.10 -8.61
CA PHE A 60 -11.27 -1.28 -7.72
C PHE A 60 -11.91 -1.06 -6.35
N TYR A 61 -11.09 -1.18 -5.32
CA TYR A 61 -11.28 -0.48 -4.04
C TYR A 61 -10.49 0.82 -4.11
N ALA A 62 -10.93 1.84 -3.36
CA ALA A 62 -10.28 3.13 -3.32
C ALA A 62 -9.80 3.46 -1.91
N GLY A 63 -8.51 3.75 -1.75
CA GLY A 63 -7.93 4.29 -0.53
C GLY A 63 -7.95 5.82 -0.54
N GLY A 64 -8.46 6.41 0.53
CA GLY A 64 -8.45 7.85 0.74
C GLY A 64 -7.06 8.36 1.10
N TYR A 65 -6.85 9.65 0.90
CA TYR A 65 -5.58 10.31 1.22
C TYR A 65 -5.30 10.27 2.73
N ALA A 66 -4.07 9.94 3.07
CA ALA A 66 -3.50 10.14 4.38
C ALA A 66 -2.23 11.00 4.28
N PRO A 67 -2.04 12.00 5.16
CA PRO A 67 -0.83 12.79 5.13
C PRO A 67 0.37 11.93 5.55
N TRP A 68 1.52 12.23 4.96
CA TRP A 68 2.78 11.69 5.41
C TRP A 68 3.17 12.24 6.79
N SER A 69 4.01 11.54 7.53
CA SER A 69 4.52 11.96 8.84
C SER A 69 5.46 13.18 8.75
N SER A 70 5.01 14.22 8.05
CA SER A 70 5.76 15.43 7.75
C SER A 70 5.04 16.68 8.22
N LYS A 71 5.74 17.57 8.94
CA LYS A 71 5.20 18.86 9.39
C LYS A 71 4.79 19.78 8.24
N THR A 72 5.31 19.56 7.05
CA THR A 72 4.95 20.35 5.85
C THR A 72 3.68 19.89 5.17
N GLN A 73 3.11 18.75 5.60
CA GLN A 73 1.93 18.14 4.98
C GLN A 73 0.83 17.86 6.03
N LEU A 74 0.77 18.67 7.08
CA LEU A 74 -0.23 18.52 8.12
C LEU A 74 -1.63 18.81 7.59
N PHE A 75 -2.57 17.95 7.95
CA PHE A 75 -3.98 18.16 7.74
C PHE A 75 -4.51 19.23 8.70
N ASN A 76 -5.28 20.19 8.20
CA ASN A 76 -5.80 21.33 8.97
C ASN A 76 -7.25 21.16 9.43
N GLY A 77 -7.87 20.00 9.17
CA GLY A 77 -9.25 19.70 9.58
C GLY A 77 -9.29 18.81 10.82
N GLU A 78 -10.50 18.42 11.20
CA GLU A 78 -10.76 17.52 12.30
C GLU A 78 -10.84 16.05 11.78
N TRP A 79 -10.02 15.18 12.32
CA TRP A 79 -9.98 13.78 11.90
C TRP A 79 -11.29 13.02 12.12
N CYS A 80 -12.04 13.39 13.17
CA CYS A 80 -13.33 12.80 13.47
C CYS A 80 -14.42 13.16 12.44
N GLU A 81 -14.22 14.20 11.65
CA GLU A 81 -15.10 14.60 10.56
C GLU A 81 -14.59 14.05 9.23
N TYR A 82 -13.27 14.07 9.02
CA TYR A 82 -12.62 13.64 7.78
C TYR A 82 -12.81 12.15 7.47
N ILE A 83 -12.65 11.26 8.44
CA ILE A 83 -12.80 9.83 8.19
C ILE A 83 -14.24 9.45 7.83
N PRO A 84 -15.30 9.94 8.53
CA PRO A 84 -16.68 9.79 8.07
C PRO A 84 -16.93 10.36 6.67
N GLU A 85 -16.39 11.55 6.33
CA GLU A 85 -16.50 12.12 4.98
C GLU A 85 -15.92 11.18 3.90
N LEU A 86 -14.75 10.57 4.13
CA LEU A 86 -14.20 9.58 3.21
C LEU A 86 -15.12 8.38 3.02
N ILE A 87 -15.74 7.91 4.11
CA ILE A 87 -16.68 6.78 4.09
C ILE A 87 -17.92 7.13 3.28
N ASP A 88 -18.49 8.32 3.49
CA ASP A 88 -19.68 8.79 2.79
C ASP A 88 -19.43 8.98 1.30
N LEU A 89 -18.26 9.49 0.91
CA LEU A 89 -17.81 9.57 -0.48
C LEU A 89 -17.56 8.21 -1.14
N GLY A 90 -17.53 7.12 -0.35
CA GLY A 90 -17.35 5.77 -0.87
C GLY A 90 -15.91 5.29 -0.92
N TYR A 91 -14.98 5.87 -0.16
CA TYR A 91 -13.67 5.27 0.05
C TYR A 91 -13.76 4.00 0.88
N ASP A 92 -12.86 3.05 0.64
CA ASP A 92 -12.88 1.73 1.28
C ASP A 92 -11.91 1.62 2.45
N GLY A 93 -10.96 2.53 2.55
CA GLY A 93 -9.92 2.60 3.58
C GLY A 93 -9.05 3.81 3.38
N VAL A 94 -7.98 3.90 4.15
CA VAL A 94 -6.91 4.90 4.00
C VAL A 94 -5.67 4.21 3.47
N GLY A 95 -5.01 4.80 2.53
CA GLY A 95 -3.76 4.24 2.06
C GLY A 95 -3.04 5.16 1.09
N GLU A 96 -1.80 5.14 1.08
CA GLU A 96 -0.82 4.67 2.02
C GLU A 96 -0.46 5.80 3.00
N MET A 97 -0.63 5.59 4.31
CA MET A 97 -0.11 6.53 5.30
C MET A 97 1.39 6.34 5.40
N GLY A 98 2.17 7.38 5.08
CA GLY A 98 3.61 7.28 5.01
C GLY A 98 4.32 7.74 6.28
N SER A 99 5.09 6.85 6.91
CA SER A 99 6.11 7.18 7.89
C SER A 99 7.49 6.71 7.41
N LYS A 100 7.82 7.09 6.18
CA LYS A 100 9.17 6.94 5.66
C LYS A 100 10.11 7.90 6.41
N PRO A 101 11.38 7.52 6.67
CA PRO A 101 12.29 8.38 7.41
C PRO A 101 12.46 9.76 6.77
N ILE A 102 12.19 10.80 7.54
CA ILE A 102 12.41 12.19 7.20
C ILE A 102 13.20 12.87 8.32
N PRO A 103 13.94 13.98 8.06
CA PRO A 103 14.69 14.66 9.10
C PRO A 103 13.84 15.00 10.32
N ARG A 104 14.37 14.81 11.54
CA ARG A 104 13.64 15.00 12.82
C ARG A 104 12.98 16.36 12.96
N ASN A 105 13.59 17.41 12.44
CA ASN A 105 13.02 18.76 12.48
C ASN A 105 11.69 18.87 11.69
N ASN A 106 11.46 17.98 10.73
CA ASN A 106 10.25 17.91 9.91
C ASN A 106 9.37 16.67 10.22
N HIS A 107 9.85 15.72 11.01
CA HIS A 107 9.12 14.52 11.36
C HIS A 107 7.95 14.81 12.30
N THR A 108 6.80 14.21 12.04
CA THR A 108 5.63 14.18 12.93
C THR A 108 5.39 12.72 13.32
N PRO A 109 5.72 12.30 14.56
CA PRO A 109 5.58 10.91 14.98
C PRO A 109 4.16 10.38 14.82
N LEU A 110 4.02 9.12 14.40
CA LEU A 110 2.71 8.46 14.23
C LEU A 110 1.90 8.39 15.53
N ASP A 111 2.57 8.31 16.67
CA ASP A 111 1.96 8.25 18.01
C ASP A 111 1.74 9.64 18.65
N SER A 112 2.05 10.72 17.91
CA SER A 112 1.87 12.11 18.36
C SER A 112 0.41 12.47 18.58
N GLU A 113 0.16 13.52 19.38
CA GLU A 113 -1.18 14.05 19.61
C GLU A 113 -1.88 14.47 18.33
N TYR A 114 -1.12 14.90 17.31
CA TYR A 114 -1.65 15.26 16.00
C TYR A 114 -2.42 14.11 15.33
N TYR A 115 -1.91 12.87 15.37
CA TYR A 115 -2.56 11.71 14.73
C TYR A 115 -3.53 10.96 15.65
N ARG A 116 -3.65 11.34 16.92
CA ARG A 116 -4.50 10.63 17.89
C ARG A 116 -5.95 10.53 17.43
N GLY A 117 -6.50 11.65 16.93
CA GLY A 117 -7.86 11.68 16.39
C GLY A 117 -8.01 10.82 15.11
N PHE A 118 -7.00 10.79 14.27
CA PHE A 118 -6.97 9.96 13.06
C PHE A 118 -7.09 8.46 13.39
N TRP A 119 -6.21 7.96 14.25
CA TRP A 119 -6.22 6.54 14.64
C TRP A 119 -7.53 6.14 15.30
N LYS A 120 -8.01 7.01 16.21
CA LYS A 120 -9.30 6.79 16.85
C LYS A 120 -10.46 6.77 15.87
N ALA A 121 -10.52 7.70 14.93
CA ALA A 121 -11.58 7.74 13.93
C ALA A 121 -11.54 6.51 13.00
N CYS A 122 -10.36 6.05 12.59
CA CYS A 122 -10.22 4.82 11.81
C CYS A 122 -10.66 3.59 12.60
N GLU A 123 -10.28 3.47 13.87
CA GLU A 123 -10.68 2.37 14.75
C GLU A 123 -12.19 2.34 14.99
N ASP A 124 -12.79 3.47 15.38
CA ASP A 124 -14.23 3.60 15.71
C ASP A 124 -15.12 3.25 14.48
N ASN A 125 -14.66 3.59 13.28
CA ASN A 125 -15.38 3.32 12.03
C ASN A 125 -15.00 1.99 11.36
N ASN A 126 -14.15 1.17 11.98
CA ASN A 126 -13.59 -0.04 11.36
C ASN A 126 -12.99 0.21 9.97
N PHE A 127 -12.41 1.39 9.76
CA PHE A 127 -11.89 1.86 8.48
C PHE A 127 -10.43 1.44 8.34
N PRO A 128 -10.10 0.54 7.38
CA PRO A 128 -8.76 -0.04 7.30
C PRO A 128 -7.72 0.99 6.87
N VAL A 129 -6.51 0.86 7.42
CA VAL A 129 -5.37 1.72 7.08
C VAL A 129 -4.25 0.86 6.50
N LEU A 130 -3.73 1.24 5.35
CA LEU A 130 -2.46 0.76 4.83
C LEU A 130 -1.38 1.75 5.29
N CYS A 131 -0.33 1.27 5.94
CA CYS A 131 0.64 2.14 6.61
C CYS A 131 2.08 1.70 6.32
N HIS A 132 2.85 2.62 5.75
CA HIS A 132 4.28 2.48 5.54
C HIS A 132 5.03 2.97 6.77
N VAL A 133 5.88 2.13 7.36
CA VAL A 133 6.70 2.48 8.51
C VAL A 133 8.16 2.14 8.26
N GLY A 134 9.02 3.14 8.30
CA GLY A 134 10.46 2.94 8.15
C GLY A 134 10.93 2.74 6.71
N ASP A 135 12.04 2.04 6.58
CA ASP A 135 12.67 1.65 5.32
C ASP A 135 13.66 0.50 5.60
N VAL A 136 14.38 0.04 4.58
CA VAL A 136 15.42 -0.99 4.71
C VAL A 136 16.50 -0.53 5.70
N GLU A 137 16.79 -1.34 6.72
CA GLU A 137 17.75 -1.02 7.81
C GLU A 137 19.12 -0.59 7.28
N ASP A 138 19.59 -1.20 6.18
CA ASP A 138 20.87 -0.87 5.56
C ASP A 138 21.00 0.61 5.17
N PHE A 139 19.88 1.33 5.01
CA PHE A 139 19.89 2.76 4.65
C PHE A 139 20.29 3.69 5.80
N TRP A 140 20.38 3.19 7.03
CA TRP A 140 20.98 3.91 8.17
C TRP A 140 22.49 3.75 8.28
N HIS A 141 23.12 2.92 7.40
CA HIS A 141 24.55 2.66 7.39
C HIS A 141 25.19 3.02 6.05
N GLU A 142 26.18 3.91 6.06
CA GLU A 142 26.81 4.39 4.82
C GLU A 142 27.40 3.25 3.97
N GLU A 143 28.10 2.34 4.62
CA GLU A 143 28.80 1.22 3.99
C GLU A 143 27.83 0.16 3.45
N LYS A 144 26.63 0.06 4.00
CA LYS A 144 25.59 -0.90 3.57
C LYS A 144 24.64 -0.30 2.53
N THR A 145 24.44 1.02 2.56
CA THR A 145 23.52 1.70 1.64
C THR A 145 23.98 1.53 0.18
N PRO A 146 23.19 0.89 -0.69
CA PRO A 146 23.55 0.72 -2.09
C PRO A 146 23.70 2.05 -2.83
N ALA A 147 24.54 2.08 -3.86
CA ALA A 147 24.79 3.29 -4.65
C ALA A 147 23.50 3.92 -5.21
N TRP A 148 22.57 3.10 -5.64
CA TRP A 148 21.28 3.54 -6.18
C TRP A 148 20.38 4.21 -5.11
N ALA A 149 20.38 3.70 -3.89
CA ALA A 149 19.66 4.32 -2.78
C ALA A 149 20.28 5.67 -2.39
N LYS A 150 21.63 5.76 -2.44
CA LYS A 150 22.36 7.02 -2.22
C LYS A 150 21.99 8.10 -3.24
N ILE A 151 21.77 7.73 -4.52
CA ILE A 151 21.36 8.66 -5.58
C ILE A 151 19.92 9.18 -5.37
N ARG A 152 19.07 8.37 -4.71
CA ARG A 152 17.68 8.72 -4.37
C ARG A 152 17.54 9.42 -3.02
N ASP A 153 18.63 9.80 -2.38
CA ASP A 153 18.67 10.34 -1.02
C ASP A 153 18.06 9.42 0.06
N TRP A 154 18.11 8.11 -0.17
CA TRP A 154 17.70 7.09 0.81
C TRP A 154 18.88 6.66 1.68
N GLY A 155 19.61 7.63 2.20
CA GLY A 155 20.76 7.43 3.08
C GLY A 155 20.58 8.20 4.37
N TYR A 156 19.95 7.57 5.37
CA TYR A 156 19.53 8.23 6.62
C TYR A 156 20.67 8.44 7.63
N TRP A 157 21.84 7.91 7.35
CA TRP A 157 23.10 8.21 8.06
C TRP A 157 23.64 9.61 7.79
N ARG A 158 23.14 10.32 6.77
CA ARG A 158 23.63 11.66 6.34
C ARG A 158 23.11 12.82 7.18
N GLY A 159 22.19 12.59 8.07
CA GLY A 159 21.52 13.65 8.81
C GLY A 159 20.90 13.18 10.12
N ASP A 160 20.15 14.08 10.74
CA ASP A 160 19.41 13.78 11.96
C ASP A 160 18.03 13.19 11.59
N TYR A 161 17.99 11.88 11.43
CA TYR A 161 16.78 11.11 11.18
C TYR A 161 16.38 10.28 12.41
N PRO A 162 15.10 9.96 12.59
CA PRO A 162 14.70 8.91 13.52
C PRO A 162 15.39 7.59 13.18
N SER A 163 15.81 6.84 14.17
CA SER A 163 16.26 5.46 13.97
C SER A 163 15.08 4.57 13.58
N LEU A 164 15.36 3.42 12.98
CA LEU A 164 14.32 2.46 12.63
C LEU A 164 13.55 1.97 13.87
N ASP A 165 14.26 1.77 15.00
CA ASP A 165 13.63 1.38 16.27
C ASP A 165 12.69 2.48 16.83
N GLU A 166 13.02 3.75 16.66
CA GLU A 166 12.12 4.84 17.04
C GLU A 166 10.84 4.82 16.20
N LEU A 167 10.94 4.60 14.88
CA LEU A 167 9.78 4.49 13.99
C LEU A 167 8.91 3.25 14.35
N TYR A 168 9.54 2.14 14.71
CA TYR A 168 8.80 0.97 15.20
C TYR A 168 8.10 1.25 16.53
N LEU A 169 8.75 1.96 17.46
CA LEU A 169 8.13 2.34 18.74
C LEU A 169 6.90 3.24 18.54
N GLU A 170 6.93 4.14 17.58
CA GLU A 170 5.78 4.98 17.23
C GLU A 170 4.57 4.13 16.85
N ILE A 171 4.73 3.20 15.89
CA ILE A 171 3.61 2.35 15.46
C ILE A 171 3.17 1.36 16.53
N GLU A 172 4.10 0.81 17.31
CA GLU A 172 3.74 -0.04 18.45
C GLU A 172 2.91 0.72 19.49
N THR A 173 3.25 1.99 19.73
CA THR A 173 2.49 2.86 20.66
C THR A 173 1.08 3.11 20.11
N VAL A 174 0.92 3.32 18.81
CA VAL A 174 -0.40 3.42 18.16
C VAL A 174 -1.20 2.14 18.37
N LEU A 175 -0.60 0.98 18.09
CA LEU A 175 -1.29 -0.32 18.21
C LEU A 175 -1.69 -0.66 19.65
N LYS A 176 -0.87 -0.26 20.65
CA LYS A 176 -1.22 -0.39 22.07
C LYS A 176 -2.41 0.47 22.46
N ARG A 177 -2.52 1.69 21.90
CA ARG A 177 -3.63 2.62 22.17
C ARG A 177 -4.91 2.25 21.42
N HIS A 178 -4.77 1.59 20.27
CA HIS A 178 -5.86 1.26 19.34
C HIS A 178 -5.87 -0.24 18.99
N PRO A 179 -6.22 -1.11 19.98
CA PRO A 179 -6.10 -2.57 19.82
C PRO A 179 -7.08 -3.19 18.83
N SER A 180 -8.11 -2.44 18.40
CA SER A 180 -9.09 -2.89 17.39
C SER A 180 -8.85 -2.28 16.00
N LEU A 181 -7.79 -1.48 15.85
CA LEU A 181 -7.46 -0.83 14.58
C LEU A 181 -7.18 -1.85 13.49
N LYS A 182 -7.88 -1.74 12.37
CA LYS A 182 -7.60 -2.52 11.15
C LYS A 182 -6.43 -1.90 10.41
N ILE A 183 -5.24 -2.48 10.53
CA ILE A 183 -4.04 -1.96 9.88
C ILE A 183 -3.30 -3.04 9.12
N VAL A 184 -2.76 -2.64 7.96
CA VAL A 184 -1.78 -3.42 7.17
C VAL A 184 -0.49 -2.61 7.12
N LEU A 185 0.59 -3.19 7.61
CA LEU A 185 1.93 -2.60 7.58
C LEU A 185 2.62 -3.04 6.29
N CYS A 186 3.01 -2.04 5.50
CA CYS A 186 3.58 -2.24 4.18
C CYS A 186 4.96 -2.91 4.23
N HIS A 187 5.34 -3.59 3.14
CA HIS A 187 6.67 -4.11 2.91
C HIS A 187 7.17 -5.04 4.02
N PHE A 188 6.25 -5.87 4.57
CA PHE A 188 6.61 -6.76 5.68
C PHE A 188 7.19 -6.02 6.88
N LEU A 189 6.82 -4.74 7.06
CA LEU A 189 7.37 -3.84 8.07
C LEU A 189 8.92 -3.70 8.00
N PHE A 190 9.54 -4.02 6.85
CA PHE A 190 10.99 -4.11 6.66
C PHE A 190 11.73 -5.02 7.67
N MET A 191 11.00 -5.88 8.40
CA MET A 191 11.54 -6.80 9.40
C MET A 191 11.96 -8.17 8.84
N SER A 192 12.07 -8.33 7.52
CA SER A 192 12.50 -9.60 6.92
C SER A 192 13.89 -10.09 7.33
N PRO A 193 14.84 -9.28 7.82
CA PRO A 193 16.09 -9.79 8.34
C PRO A 193 15.95 -10.53 9.69
N ASP A 194 14.93 -10.21 10.47
CA ASP A 194 14.74 -10.64 11.87
C ASP A 194 13.39 -11.35 12.04
N LEU A 195 13.39 -12.66 11.79
CA LEU A 195 12.20 -13.50 11.88
C LEU A 195 11.61 -13.56 13.29
N GLU A 196 12.47 -13.55 14.27
CA GLU A 196 12.10 -13.62 15.69
C GLU A 196 11.35 -12.34 16.09
N ARG A 197 11.88 -11.19 15.71
CA ARG A 197 11.28 -9.88 15.97
C ARG A 197 9.92 -9.70 15.30
N ILE A 198 9.78 -10.07 14.01
CA ILE A 198 8.49 -9.95 13.33
C ILE A 198 7.45 -10.92 13.88
N SER A 199 7.86 -12.10 14.34
CA SER A 199 6.97 -13.06 15.00
C SER A 199 6.47 -12.50 16.33
N GLU A 200 7.37 -12.01 17.18
CA GLU A 200 7.02 -11.36 18.44
C GLU A 200 6.11 -10.13 18.24
N PHE A 201 6.40 -9.32 17.22
CA PHE A 201 5.55 -8.18 16.86
C PHE A 201 4.12 -8.62 16.53
N LEU A 202 3.96 -9.63 15.70
CA LEU A 202 2.63 -10.14 15.33
C LEU A 202 1.91 -10.77 16.51
N ASP A 203 2.61 -11.44 17.43
CA ASP A 203 2.02 -12.03 18.63
C ASP A 203 1.55 -10.95 19.62
N ASN A 204 2.32 -9.87 19.77
CA ASN A 204 1.99 -8.74 20.65
C ASN A 204 0.86 -7.86 20.10
N TYR A 205 0.71 -7.77 18.76
CA TYR A 205 -0.27 -6.91 18.09
C TYR A 205 -1.21 -7.73 17.18
N PRO A 206 -2.20 -8.45 17.75
CA PRO A 206 -3.00 -9.45 17.04
C PRO A 206 -3.89 -8.88 15.91
N THR A 207 -4.14 -7.58 15.86
CA THR A 207 -4.92 -6.94 14.78
C THR A 207 -4.08 -6.42 13.63
N SER A 208 -2.75 -6.30 13.80
CA SER A 208 -1.85 -5.87 12.73
C SER A 208 -1.72 -6.94 11.65
N ASN A 209 -1.58 -6.53 10.42
CA ASN A 209 -1.36 -7.40 9.26
C ASN A 209 -0.15 -6.87 8.47
N LEU A 210 0.42 -7.70 7.62
CA LEU A 210 1.55 -7.33 6.77
C LEU A 210 1.17 -7.50 5.31
N ASP A 211 1.59 -6.59 4.46
CA ASP A 211 1.55 -6.86 3.04
C ASP A 211 2.87 -7.45 2.54
N LEU A 212 2.79 -8.05 1.37
CA LEU A 212 3.89 -8.68 0.67
C LEU A 212 4.31 -7.85 -0.56
N SER A 213 4.14 -6.54 -0.50
CA SER A 213 4.62 -5.60 -1.52
C SER A 213 6.15 -5.51 -1.42
N LEU A 214 6.79 -6.43 -2.10
CA LEU A 214 8.17 -6.79 -1.83
C LEU A 214 9.17 -5.82 -2.48
N GLY A 215 10.03 -5.24 -1.65
CA GLY A 215 11.39 -4.97 -2.06
C GLY A 215 12.17 -6.28 -2.29
N VAL A 216 13.16 -6.28 -3.15
CA VAL A 216 13.95 -7.48 -3.50
C VAL A 216 14.74 -8.02 -2.31
N GLU A 217 15.17 -7.13 -1.40
CA GLU A 217 15.84 -7.47 -0.16
C GLU A 217 14.98 -8.38 0.73
N LEU A 218 13.67 -8.18 0.74
CA LEU A 218 12.72 -9.00 1.49
C LEU A 218 12.77 -10.47 1.03
N MET A 219 12.70 -10.69 -0.29
CA MET A 219 12.80 -12.02 -0.88
C MET A 219 14.16 -12.68 -0.58
N TYR A 220 15.25 -11.90 -0.60
CA TYR A 220 16.57 -12.41 -0.26
C TYR A 220 16.68 -12.86 1.18
N ASN A 221 16.21 -12.05 2.10
CA ASN A 221 16.27 -12.38 3.52
C ASN A 221 15.47 -13.65 3.82
N ILE A 222 14.27 -13.76 3.23
CA ILE A 222 13.44 -14.95 3.34
C ILE A 222 14.11 -16.16 2.69
N SER A 223 14.72 -16.00 1.50
CA SER A 223 15.41 -17.09 0.79
C SER A 223 16.59 -17.69 1.57
N ARG A 224 17.21 -16.96 2.50
CA ARG A 224 18.30 -17.47 3.35
C ARG A 224 17.80 -18.42 4.44
N ARG A 225 16.55 -18.31 4.84
CA ARG A 225 15.91 -19.09 5.91
C ARG A 225 14.56 -19.63 5.45
N VAL A 226 14.51 -20.18 4.24
CA VAL A 226 13.26 -20.51 3.55
C VAL A 226 12.36 -21.46 4.35
N ASP A 227 12.91 -22.43 5.06
CA ASP A 227 12.13 -23.39 5.84
C ASP A 227 11.52 -22.72 7.09
N ASP A 228 12.28 -21.89 7.79
CA ASP A 228 11.78 -21.11 8.94
C ASP A 228 10.65 -20.16 8.50
N TYR A 229 10.81 -19.54 7.31
CA TYR A 229 9.77 -18.67 6.75
C TYR A 229 8.56 -19.44 6.24
N ARG A 230 8.69 -20.67 5.75
CA ARG A 230 7.52 -21.51 5.46
C ARG A 230 6.66 -21.72 6.70
N ASP A 231 7.28 -21.99 7.85
CA ASP A 231 6.56 -22.15 9.10
C ASP A 231 5.95 -20.81 9.57
N PHE A 232 6.66 -19.70 9.44
CA PHE A 232 6.13 -18.37 9.69
C PHE A 232 4.88 -18.08 8.83
N PHE A 233 4.96 -18.27 7.51
CA PHE A 233 3.83 -18.05 6.61
C PHE A 233 2.64 -18.97 6.93
N LYS A 234 2.89 -20.17 7.40
CA LYS A 234 1.85 -21.08 7.87
C LYS A 234 1.18 -20.60 9.16
N ASN A 235 1.95 -20.15 10.12
CA ASN A 235 1.46 -19.69 11.41
C ASN A 235 0.69 -18.37 11.30
N TYR A 236 1.18 -17.45 10.47
CA TYR A 236 0.60 -16.12 10.30
C TYR A 236 -0.18 -15.95 8.99
N ALA A 237 -0.59 -17.03 8.33
CA ALA A 237 -1.29 -16.99 7.03
C ALA A 237 -2.54 -16.09 7.03
N ASN A 238 -3.20 -15.93 8.16
CA ASN A 238 -4.38 -15.07 8.31
C ASN A 238 -4.04 -13.57 8.45
N ARG A 239 -2.76 -13.23 8.42
CA ARG A 239 -2.22 -11.90 8.70
C ARG A 239 -1.40 -11.32 7.54
N LEU A 240 -1.27 -12.06 6.46
CA LEU A 240 -0.46 -11.70 5.29
C LEU A 240 -1.37 -11.39 4.10
N LEU A 241 -1.11 -10.29 3.41
CA LEU A 241 -1.88 -9.83 2.25
C LEU A 241 -0.98 -9.76 1.01
N PHE A 242 -1.53 -10.15 -0.13
CA PHE A 242 -0.87 -9.94 -1.41
C PHE A 242 -0.93 -8.46 -1.77
N GLY A 243 0.22 -7.87 -2.02
CA GLY A 243 0.39 -6.49 -2.47
C GLY A 243 1.62 -6.39 -3.37
N THR A 244 1.64 -5.43 -4.29
CA THR A 244 2.73 -5.32 -5.28
C THR A 244 3.50 -4.02 -5.22
N ASP A 245 2.94 -2.96 -4.66
CA ASP A 245 3.52 -1.61 -4.69
C ASP A 245 3.82 -1.14 -6.14
N ILE A 246 2.95 -1.52 -7.09
CA ILE A 246 3.04 -1.02 -8.45
C ILE A 246 2.47 0.39 -8.54
N GLY A 247 3.00 1.17 -9.48
CA GLY A 247 2.56 2.56 -9.70
C GLY A 247 2.51 2.90 -11.18
N MET A 248 1.86 4.01 -11.50
CA MET A 248 1.58 4.45 -12.88
C MET A 248 2.83 4.82 -13.69
N SER A 249 4.00 4.94 -13.04
CA SER A 249 5.27 5.23 -13.73
C SER A 249 5.92 4.01 -14.39
N THR A 250 5.36 2.81 -14.15
CA THR A 250 5.88 1.55 -14.69
C THR A 250 5.08 1.10 -15.90
N THR A 251 5.73 0.40 -16.83
CA THR A 251 5.05 -0.18 -17.99
C THR A 251 4.21 -1.39 -17.60
N LEU A 252 3.26 -1.78 -18.46
CA LEU A 252 2.47 -3.00 -18.26
C LEU A 252 3.36 -4.24 -18.03
N HIS A 253 4.45 -4.40 -18.81
CA HIS A 253 5.37 -5.53 -18.65
C HIS A 253 6.07 -5.52 -17.30
N GLN A 254 6.46 -4.35 -16.79
CA GLN A 254 7.06 -4.21 -15.46
C GLN A 254 6.06 -4.55 -14.34
N HIS A 255 4.79 -4.14 -14.47
CA HIS A 255 3.74 -4.53 -13.54
C HIS A 255 3.56 -6.06 -13.52
N LEU A 256 3.44 -6.67 -14.70
CA LEU A 256 3.27 -8.11 -14.83
C LEU A 256 4.47 -8.89 -14.28
N ALA A 257 5.70 -8.40 -14.53
CA ALA A 257 6.92 -9.00 -14.00
C ALA A 257 6.94 -8.96 -12.46
N ARG A 258 6.54 -7.84 -11.83
CA ARG A 258 6.47 -7.71 -10.38
C ARG A 258 5.43 -8.65 -9.77
N ILE A 259 4.23 -8.71 -10.33
CA ILE A 259 3.17 -9.64 -9.92
C ILE A 259 3.65 -11.09 -10.06
N TRP A 260 4.28 -11.42 -11.20
CA TRP A 260 4.83 -12.74 -11.44
C TRP A 260 5.89 -13.12 -10.39
N MET A 261 6.82 -12.20 -10.06
CA MET A 261 7.85 -12.46 -9.06
C MET A 261 7.26 -12.81 -7.70
N ILE A 262 6.31 -12.03 -7.21
CA ILE A 262 5.68 -12.26 -5.90
C ILE A 262 4.91 -13.58 -5.92
N ARG A 263 4.15 -13.85 -6.97
CA ARG A 263 3.43 -15.10 -7.13
C ARG A 263 4.40 -16.30 -7.18
N HIS A 264 5.43 -16.19 -8.00
CA HIS A 264 6.40 -17.26 -8.15
C HIS A 264 7.14 -17.54 -6.84
N PHE A 265 7.46 -16.49 -6.09
CA PHE A 265 8.04 -16.60 -4.76
C PHE A 265 7.13 -17.33 -3.76
N LEU A 266 5.82 -17.09 -3.81
CA LEU A 266 4.86 -17.75 -2.93
C LEU A 266 4.50 -19.18 -3.38
N GLU A 267 4.30 -19.39 -4.69
CA GLU A 267 3.74 -20.61 -5.28
C GLU A 267 4.79 -21.69 -5.56
N SER A 268 6.01 -21.32 -5.94
CA SER A 268 7.10 -22.24 -6.29
C SER A 268 8.04 -22.49 -5.11
N SER A 269 8.63 -23.69 -5.04
CA SER A 269 9.73 -24.00 -4.12
C SER A 269 11.10 -24.00 -4.81
N LYS A 270 11.15 -23.57 -6.09
CA LYS A 270 12.35 -23.59 -6.91
C LYS A 270 13.12 -22.27 -6.79
N GLU A 271 14.38 -22.34 -7.16
CA GLU A 271 15.24 -21.18 -7.41
C GLU A 271 14.77 -20.45 -8.67
N PHE A 272 14.77 -19.10 -8.62
CA PHE A 272 14.42 -18.25 -9.76
C PHE A 272 15.15 -16.91 -9.67
N TYR A 273 15.15 -16.18 -10.77
CA TYR A 273 15.77 -14.86 -10.90
C TYR A 273 14.74 -13.80 -11.24
N THR A 274 15.11 -12.54 -11.02
CA THR A 274 14.32 -11.39 -11.49
C THR A 274 14.16 -11.47 -13.01
N PRO A 275 12.95 -11.35 -13.56
CA PRO A 275 12.73 -11.27 -15.00
C PRO A 275 13.42 -10.05 -15.62
N ASP A 276 13.84 -10.16 -16.88
CA ASP A 276 14.49 -9.06 -17.61
C ASP A 276 13.55 -7.85 -17.80
N GLU A 277 12.24 -8.08 -17.84
CA GLU A 277 11.20 -7.07 -17.98
C GLU A 277 10.89 -6.33 -16.68
N ALA A 278 11.47 -6.74 -15.55
CA ALA A 278 11.19 -6.13 -14.25
C ALA A 278 11.69 -4.67 -14.20
N ASP A 279 11.09 -3.89 -13.32
CA ASP A 279 11.47 -2.49 -13.12
C ASP A 279 12.88 -2.35 -12.54
N GLU A 280 13.40 -1.13 -12.63
CA GLU A 280 14.78 -0.80 -12.21
C GLU A 280 15.08 -1.17 -10.74
N LEU A 281 14.11 -1.14 -9.84
CA LEU A 281 14.30 -1.51 -8.44
C LEU A 281 14.54 -3.01 -8.28
N LEU A 282 13.87 -3.82 -9.09
CA LEU A 282 13.94 -5.27 -9.03
C LEU A 282 15.13 -5.85 -9.77
N THR A 283 15.57 -5.23 -10.88
CA THR A 283 16.68 -5.74 -11.70
C THR A 283 18.08 -5.58 -11.08
N ARG A 284 18.19 -4.94 -9.95
CA ARG A 284 19.48 -4.64 -9.27
C ARG A 284 20.09 -5.82 -8.54
N TYR A 285 19.38 -6.92 -8.44
CA TYR A 285 19.82 -8.09 -7.69
C TYR A 285 20.10 -9.26 -8.65
N ALA A 286 21.37 -9.63 -8.74
CA ALA A 286 21.85 -10.68 -9.64
C ALA A 286 21.80 -12.09 -9.02
N LYS A 287 21.40 -12.22 -7.74
CA LYS A 287 21.35 -13.52 -7.07
C LYS A 287 19.97 -14.14 -7.20
N PRO A 288 19.88 -15.48 -7.21
CA PRO A 288 18.60 -16.15 -7.23
C PRO A 288 17.83 -16.01 -5.92
N PHE A 289 16.52 -16.12 -6.01
CA PHE A 289 15.60 -16.29 -4.89
C PHE A 289 15.21 -17.77 -4.77
N ILE A 290 14.83 -18.19 -3.57
CA ILE A 290 14.24 -19.50 -3.33
C ILE A 290 12.79 -19.29 -2.90
N GLY A 291 11.86 -19.84 -3.67
CA GLY A 291 10.44 -19.68 -3.38
C GLY A 291 9.96 -20.53 -2.20
N LEU A 292 8.84 -20.12 -1.62
CA LEU A 292 8.26 -20.71 -0.43
C LEU A 292 7.46 -22.00 -0.72
N GLY A 293 6.88 -22.16 -1.92
CA GLY A 293 6.08 -23.32 -2.29
C GLY A 293 4.89 -23.54 -1.36
N LEU A 294 4.14 -22.47 -1.07
CA LEU A 294 3.04 -22.51 -0.12
C LEU A 294 1.87 -23.35 -0.65
N PRO A 295 1.20 -24.12 0.21
CA PRO A 295 0.02 -24.88 -0.20
C PRO A 295 -1.15 -23.96 -0.53
N ARG A 296 -2.01 -24.40 -1.46
CA ARG A 296 -3.15 -23.64 -2.00
C ARG A 296 -4.02 -22.98 -0.93
N GLY A 297 -4.33 -23.68 0.16
CA GLY A 297 -5.17 -23.13 1.23
C GLY A 297 -4.56 -21.94 1.97
N LEU A 298 -3.21 -21.82 2.01
CA LEU A 298 -2.54 -20.63 2.53
C LEU A 298 -2.56 -19.50 1.49
N LEU A 299 -2.32 -19.84 0.21
CA LEU A 299 -2.37 -18.86 -0.88
C LEU A 299 -3.75 -18.21 -1.02
N GLU A 300 -4.84 -18.97 -0.87
CA GLU A 300 -6.21 -18.43 -0.92
C GLU A 300 -6.45 -17.36 0.16
N LYS A 301 -5.89 -17.57 1.37
CA LYS A 301 -5.95 -16.57 2.44
C LYS A 301 -5.16 -15.30 2.09
N ILE A 302 -3.92 -15.47 1.65
CA ILE A 302 -2.99 -14.37 1.32
C ILE A 302 -3.51 -13.59 0.10
N TYR A 303 -3.99 -14.28 -0.92
CA TYR A 303 -4.39 -13.67 -2.19
C TYR A 303 -5.72 -12.91 -2.15
N ALA A 304 -6.63 -13.27 -1.26
CA ALA A 304 -7.92 -12.58 -1.20
C ALA A 304 -8.61 -12.64 0.16
N GLY A 305 -8.52 -13.76 0.88
CA GLY A 305 -9.29 -13.98 2.10
C GLY A 305 -9.04 -12.90 3.16
N ASN A 306 -7.77 -12.57 3.41
CA ASN A 306 -7.41 -11.56 4.41
C ASN A 306 -7.80 -10.15 3.98
N PHE A 307 -7.66 -9.81 2.70
CA PHE A 307 -8.13 -8.54 2.17
C PHE A 307 -9.64 -8.38 2.38
N ARG A 308 -10.43 -9.38 1.97
CA ARG A 308 -11.89 -9.34 2.13
C ARG A 308 -12.33 -9.24 3.60
N ARG A 309 -11.63 -9.91 4.51
CA ARG A 309 -11.88 -9.79 5.94
C ARG A 309 -11.71 -8.36 6.45
N MET A 310 -10.79 -7.58 5.88
CA MET A 310 -10.48 -6.22 6.31
C MET A 310 -11.32 -5.17 5.57
N TRP A 311 -11.38 -5.25 4.24
CA TRP A 311 -12.05 -4.25 3.37
C TRP A 311 -13.49 -4.62 3.01
N GLY A 312 -13.93 -5.87 3.24
CA GLY A 312 -15.21 -6.39 2.79
C GLY A 312 -15.13 -7.12 1.45
N GLU A 313 -16.21 -7.84 1.12
CA GLU A 313 -16.30 -8.66 -0.11
C GLU A 313 -16.40 -7.80 -1.39
N GLN A 314 -17.00 -6.63 -1.27
CA GLN A 314 -17.21 -5.70 -2.38
C GLN A 314 -16.79 -4.28 -1.98
N PRO A 315 -16.34 -3.47 -2.94
CA PRO A 315 -16.10 -2.05 -2.71
C PRO A 315 -17.39 -1.35 -2.25
N ARG A 316 -17.24 -0.30 -1.45
CA ARG A 316 -18.36 0.58 -1.05
C ARG A 316 -19.02 1.20 -2.27
N PRO A 317 -20.34 1.42 -2.27
CA PRO A 317 -20.99 2.15 -3.34
C PRO A 317 -20.48 3.60 -3.40
N ILE A 318 -20.61 4.22 -4.55
CA ILE A 318 -20.31 5.64 -4.77
C ILE A 318 -21.57 6.32 -5.24
N ASP A 319 -21.95 7.43 -4.60
CA ASP A 319 -22.92 8.37 -5.13
C ASP A 319 -22.20 9.33 -6.09
N LEU A 320 -22.51 9.22 -7.38
CA LEU A 320 -21.85 10.02 -8.42
C LEU A 320 -22.23 11.50 -8.37
N ASP A 321 -23.45 11.84 -7.93
CA ASP A 321 -23.86 13.23 -7.77
C ASP A 321 -23.14 13.88 -6.59
N GLU A 322 -22.97 13.15 -5.47
CA GLU A 322 -22.23 13.62 -4.33
C GLU A 322 -20.73 13.79 -4.68
N LEU A 323 -20.12 12.80 -5.35
CA LEU A 323 -18.74 12.89 -5.81
C LEU A 323 -18.52 14.05 -6.80
N TYR A 324 -19.49 14.31 -7.69
CA TYR A 324 -19.45 15.47 -8.58
C TYR A 324 -19.44 16.78 -7.79
N ASN A 325 -20.39 16.96 -6.87
CA ASN A 325 -20.49 18.15 -6.04
C ASN A 325 -19.23 18.36 -5.19
N HIS A 326 -18.68 17.30 -4.60
CA HIS A 326 -17.43 17.34 -3.86
C HIS A 326 -16.24 17.81 -4.73
N SER A 327 -16.10 17.26 -5.94
CA SER A 327 -15.03 17.65 -6.87
C SER A 327 -15.14 19.12 -7.34
N VAL A 328 -16.38 19.61 -7.53
CA VAL A 328 -16.65 21.02 -7.86
C VAL A 328 -16.26 21.92 -6.69
N ASN A 329 -16.67 21.58 -5.47
CA ASN A 329 -16.35 22.35 -4.26
C ASN A 329 -14.83 22.41 -3.98
N LYS A 330 -14.11 21.35 -4.30
CA LYS A 330 -12.62 21.33 -4.23
C LYS A 330 -11.95 22.09 -5.39
N GLY A 331 -12.71 22.56 -6.37
CA GLY A 331 -12.17 23.27 -7.54
C GLY A 331 -11.40 22.36 -8.52
N ASN A 332 -11.59 21.04 -8.45
CA ASN A 332 -10.96 20.09 -9.38
C ASN A 332 -11.77 20.00 -10.68
N ILE A 333 -11.55 20.99 -11.58
CA ILE A 333 -12.31 21.12 -12.83
C ILE A 333 -12.17 19.91 -13.74
N ALA A 334 -10.99 19.30 -13.81
CA ALA A 334 -10.73 18.15 -14.68
C ALA A 334 -11.50 16.92 -14.20
N LEU A 335 -11.45 16.67 -12.90
CA LEU A 335 -12.15 15.54 -12.29
C LEU A 335 -13.66 15.73 -12.34
N SER A 336 -14.20 16.92 -12.00
CA SER A 336 -15.64 17.20 -12.06
C SER A 336 -16.19 17.01 -13.49
N LYS A 337 -15.42 17.42 -14.51
CA LYS A 337 -15.80 17.16 -15.91
C LYS A 337 -15.82 15.67 -16.24
N ALA A 338 -14.83 14.91 -15.76
CA ALA A 338 -14.76 13.46 -15.97
C ALA A 338 -15.95 12.74 -15.29
N ILE A 339 -16.29 13.13 -14.06
CA ILE A 339 -17.45 12.58 -13.31
C ILE A 339 -18.76 12.94 -14.00
N HIS A 340 -18.91 14.18 -14.48
CA HIS A 340 -20.09 14.59 -15.24
C HIS A 340 -20.31 13.73 -16.49
N ASN A 341 -19.25 13.46 -17.26
CA ASN A 341 -19.32 12.58 -18.41
C ASN A 341 -19.68 11.13 -18.03
N LEU A 342 -19.26 10.68 -16.86
CA LEU A 342 -19.61 9.36 -16.34
C LEU A 342 -21.11 9.31 -15.98
N LEU A 343 -21.62 10.32 -15.28
CA LEU A 343 -23.06 10.48 -14.94
C LEU A 343 -23.95 10.44 -16.20
N GLN A 344 -23.56 11.15 -17.25
CA GLN A 344 -24.32 11.13 -18.52
C GLN A 344 -24.43 9.72 -19.09
N ARG A 345 -23.33 8.96 -19.13
CA ARG A 345 -23.33 7.57 -19.63
C ARG A 345 -24.22 6.64 -18.79
N TYR A 346 -24.25 6.81 -17.48
CA TYR A 346 -25.12 6.02 -16.60
C TYR A 346 -26.60 6.33 -16.80
N ASN A 347 -26.95 7.57 -17.12
CA ASN A 347 -28.35 7.97 -17.39
C ASN A 347 -28.85 7.54 -18.78
N GLU A 348 -27.95 7.20 -19.70
CA GLU A 348 -28.26 6.75 -21.07
C GLU A 348 -28.30 5.20 -21.18
N SER A 349 -27.84 4.46 -20.15
CA SER A 349 -27.77 3.00 -20.12
C SER A 349 -28.93 2.37 -19.34
#